data_fe698f964e3b58fc8273a8c97c8eaba1
#
_entry.id   fe698f964e3b58fc8273a8c97c8eaba1
#
_cell.length_a   1.000
_cell.length_b   1.000
_cell.length_c   1.000
_cell.angle_alpha   90.00
_cell.angle_beta   90.00
_cell.angle_gamma   90.00
#
_symmetry.space_group_name_H-M   'P 1'
#
loop_
_entity.id
_entity.type
_entity.pdbx_description
1 polymer ?
#
loop_
_entity_poly.entity_id
_entity_poly.type
_entity_poly.pdbx_seq_one_letter_code
_entity_poly.pdbx_strand_id
1 'polypeptide(L)'
;MNKKQSFFHIAKRDTLPWYKAVLIRGGAIVLALIVCAIVTTLLTGENPIKVYSTILYGAFGTSRKSWVTFHNLAILLGISLAVTPAFKMRFWNIGAEGQVLIGCLATAACMICLGGKIPNGLLIVIMIIASVAAGALWGFLPGIFKAKWNTNETLFTLMMNYIATQLAAFFIIVWEVPKGSGKIGIINQNTEAGWLPVLGGQRYLLP
;
A
#
# COMPACT_ATOMS: atom_id res chain seq x y z
N MET A 1 -37.71 -43.96 1.20
CA MET A 1 -36.27 -43.66 1.27
C MET A 1 -36.06 -42.54 2.30
N ASN A 2 -35.63 -42.89 3.52
CA ASN A 2 -35.36 -41.92 4.58
C ASN A 2 -34.07 -41.19 4.25
N LYS A 3 -34.14 -39.91 3.82
CA LYS A 3 -32.96 -39.05 3.72
C LYS A 3 -32.43 -38.83 5.14
N LYS A 4 -31.28 -39.42 5.47
CA LYS A 4 -30.50 -39.07 6.66
C LYS A 4 -30.28 -37.58 6.66
N GLN A 5 -30.93 -36.83 7.57
CA GLN A 5 -30.64 -35.43 7.79
C GLN A 5 -29.17 -35.33 8.28
N SER A 6 -28.33 -34.58 7.58
CA SER A 6 -26.99 -34.36 8.04
C SER A 6 -27.03 -33.55 9.35
N PHE A 7 -26.22 -33.93 10.33
CA PHE A 7 -26.12 -33.25 11.63
C PHE A 7 -25.72 -31.79 11.52
N PHE A 8 -25.04 -31.42 10.43
CA PHE A 8 -24.62 -30.05 10.12
C PHE A 8 -25.14 -29.63 8.75
N HIS A 9 -25.81 -28.48 8.70
CA HIS A 9 -26.19 -27.85 7.45
C HIS A 9 -25.81 -26.37 7.50
N ILE A 10 -25.30 -25.84 6.39
CA ILE A 10 -24.95 -24.45 6.25
C ILE A 10 -26.24 -23.69 5.89
N ALA A 11 -26.72 -22.87 6.83
CA ALA A 11 -27.82 -21.96 6.59
C ALA A 11 -27.33 -20.55 6.39
N LYS A 12 -27.98 -19.79 5.49
CA LYS A 12 -27.70 -18.38 5.32
C LYS A 12 -28.07 -17.64 6.60
N ARG A 13 -27.10 -16.97 7.22
CA ARG A 13 -27.32 -16.20 8.44
C ARG A 13 -28.09 -14.92 8.15
N ASP A 14 -29.10 -14.62 8.96
CA ASP A 14 -29.79 -13.33 8.92
C ASP A 14 -28.85 -12.16 9.26
N THR A 15 -29.23 -10.94 8.83
CA THR A 15 -28.44 -9.74 9.10
C THR A 15 -28.30 -9.51 10.60
N LEU A 16 -27.06 -9.49 11.09
CA LEU A 16 -26.77 -9.19 12.48
C LEU A 16 -27.01 -7.70 12.76
N PRO A 17 -27.64 -7.35 13.89
CA PRO A 17 -27.70 -5.97 14.33
C PRO A 17 -26.28 -5.43 14.54
N TRP A 18 -26.07 -4.17 14.21
CA TRP A 18 -24.74 -3.54 14.16
C TRP A 18 -23.93 -3.72 15.46
N TYR A 19 -24.55 -3.62 16.63
CA TYR A 19 -23.88 -3.78 17.93
C TYR A 19 -23.35 -5.20 18.15
N LYS A 20 -24.08 -6.24 17.73
CA LYS A 20 -23.59 -7.63 17.80
C LYS A 20 -22.43 -7.86 16.84
N ALA A 21 -22.47 -7.23 15.66
CA ALA A 21 -21.36 -7.30 14.71
C ALA A 21 -20.10 -6.63 15.26
N VAL A 22 -20.23 -5.49 15.95
CA VAL A 22 -19.13 -4.80 16.62
C VAL A 22 -18.57 -5.65 17.76
N LEU A 23 -19.43 -6.22 18.63
CA LEU A 23 -18.99 -7.08 19.73
C LEU A 23 -18.23 -8.31 19.24
N ILE A 24 -18.72 -8.99 18.21
CA ILE A 24 -18.05 -10.17 17.65
C ILE A 24 -16.69 -9.80 17.06
N ARG A 25 -16.63 -8.70 16.29
CA ARG A 25 -15.36 -8.23 15.70
C ARG A 25 -14.38 -7.77 16.78
N GLY A 26 -14.85 -7.03 17.77
CA GLY A 26 -14.03 -6.59 18.91
C GLY A 26 -13.50 -7.77 19.71
N GLY A 27 -14.35 -8.75 20.02
CA GLY A 27 -13.95 -9.98 20.70
C GLY A 27 -12.92 -10.79 19.89
N ALA A 28 -13.07 -10.87 18.58
CA ALA A 28 -12.10 -11.54 17.71
C ALA A 28 -10.74 -10.82 17.72
N ILE A 29 -10.72 -9.48 17.72
CA ILE A 29 -9.49 -8.69 17.82
C ILE A 29 -8.80 -8.93 19.16
N VAL A 30 -9.54 -8.87 20.26
CA VAL A 30 -8.98 -9.13 21.61
C VAL A 30 -8.42 -10.54 21.70
N LEU A 31 -9.15 -11.54 21.19
CA LEU A 31 -8.65 -12.92 21.17
C LEU A 31 -7.37 -13.05 20.36
N ALA A 32 -7.30 -12.41 19.18
CA ALA A 32 -6.10 -12.40 18.35
C ALA A 32 -4.91 -11.77 19.09
N LEU A 33 -5.12 -10.66 19.80
CA LEU A 33 -4.08 -10.03 20.60
C LEU A 33 -3.59 -10.94 21.74
N ILE A 34 -4.50 -11.65 22.40
CA ILE A 34 -4.12 -12.61 23.46
C ILE A 34 -3.28 -13.75 22.88
N VAL A 35 -3.70 -14.32 21.75
CA VAL A 35 -2.94 -15.39 21.09
C VAL A 35 -1.55 -14.88 20.67
N CYS A 36 -1.46 -13.69 20.06
CA CYS A 36 -0.19 -13.06 19.70
C CYS A 36 0.69 -12.83 20.95
N ALA A 37 0.11 -12.39 22.07
CA ALA A 37 0.83 -12.20 23.32
C ALA A 37 1.46 -13.51 23.82
N ILE A 38 0.68 -14.59 23.82
CA ILE A 38 1.15 -15.93 24.24
C ILE A 38 2.30 -16.40 23.33
N VAL A 39 2.11 -16.33 22.01
CA VAL A 39 3.13 -16.76 21.04
C VAL A 39 4.41 -15.93 21.19
N THR A 40 4.28 -14.61 21.30
CA THR A 40 5.45 -13.72 21.49
C THR A 40 6.20 -14.06 22.78
N THR A 41 5.48 -14.23 23.90
CA THR A 41 6.11 -14.59 25.17
C THR A 41 6.82 -15.94 25.10
N LEU A 42 6.23 -16.95 24.46
CA LEU A 42 6.82 -18.27 24.30
C LEU A 42 8.08 -18.26 23.40
N LEU A 43 8.10 -17.41 22.37
CA LEU A 43 9.21 -17.35 21.41
C LEU A 43 10.36 -16.45 21.88
N THR A 44 10.05 -15.33 22.55
CA THR A 44 11.04 -14.30 22.89
C THR A 44 11.37 -14.22 24.38
N GLY A 45 10.52 -14.77 25.26
CA GLY A 45 10.61 -14.62 26.71
C GLY A 45 10.27 -13.20 27.22
N GLU A 46 9.90 -12.28 26.33
CA GLU A 46 9.59 -10.89 26.68
C GLU A 46 8.16 -10.73 27.21
N ASN A 47 7.99 -9.76 28.12
CA ASN A 47 6.66 -9.44 28.65
C ASN A 47 5.77 -8.86 27.54
N PRO A 48 4.58 -9.44 27.25
CA PRO A 48 3.69 -9.01 26.19
C PRO A 48 3.19 -7.56 26.36
N ILE A 49 3.03 -7.08 27.59
CA ILE A 49 2.64 -5.69 27.87
C ILE A 49 3.74 -4.73 27.39
N LYS A 50 5.00 -5.07 27.63
CA LYS A 50 6.16 -4.30 27.17
C LYS A 50 6.23 -4.28 25.63
N VAL A 51 5.95 -5.41 24.99
CA VAL A 51 5.92 -5.51 23.52
C VAL A 51 4.83 -4.60 22.96
N TYR A 52 3.59 -4.67 23.47
CA TYR A 52 2.50 -3.81 22.98
C TYR A 52 2.72 -2.33 23.27
N SER A 53 3.26 -2.00 24.44
CA SER A 53 3.62 -0.60 24.75
C SER A 53 4.69 -0.07 23.80
N THR A 54 5.66 -0.88 23.42
CA THR A 54 6.70 -0.53 22.44
C THR A 54 6.13 -0.31 21.06
N ILE A 55 5.17 -1.12 20.62
CA ILE A 55 4.46 -0.95 19.34
C ILE A 55 3.70 0.38 19.33
N LEU A 56 2.94 0.67 20.39
CA LEU A 56 2.20 1.94 20.50
C LEU A 56 3.14 3.14 20.57
N TYR A 57 4.24 3.02 21.32
CA TYR A 57 5.28 4.06 21.36
C TYR A 57 5.98 4.23 20.00
N GLY A 58 6.14 3.14 19.25
CA GLY A 58 6.65 3.17 17.88
C GLY A 58 5.77 4.01 16.94
N ALA A 59 4.45 3.95 17.12
CA ALA A 59 3.49 4.67 16.29
C ALA A 59 3.26 6.12 16.75
N PHE A 60 3.17 6.36 18.08
CA PHE A 60 2.70 7.63 18.64
C PHE A 60 3.63 8.25 19.69
N GLY A 61 4.75 7.62 20.01
CA GLY A 61 5.61 8.03 21.11
C GLY A 61 6.34 9.37 20.94
N THR A 62 6.40 9.93 19.74
CA THR A 62 6.95 11.26 19.47
C THR A 62 6.15 11.95 18.36
N SER A 63 6.15 13.29 18.33
CA SER A 63 5.48 14.05 17.28
C SER A 63 5.87 13.58 15.87
N ARG A 64 7.17 13.35 15.62
CA ARG A 64 7.66 12.82 14.35
C ARG A 64 7.05 11.46 13.99
N LYS A 65 7.00 10.52 14.96
CA LYS A 65 6.43 9.18 14.73
C LYS A 65 4.94 9.27 14.42
N SER A 66 4.21 10.11 15.14
CA SER A 66 2.78 10.35 14.89
C SER A 66 2.53 10.89 13.48
N TRP A 67 3.32 11.87 13.03
CA TRP A 67 3.21 12.40 11.67
C TRP A 67 3.48 11.33 10.61
N VAL A 68 4.51 10.51 10.78
CA VAL A 68 4.79 9.39 9.86
C VAL A 68 3.65 8.37 9.87
N THR A 69 3.04 8.11 11.03
CA THR A 69 1.89 7.21 11.14
C THR A 69 0.67 7.77 10.39
N PHE A 70 0.36 9.07 10.53
CA PHE A 70 -0.73 9.72 9.79
C PHE A 70 -0.45 9.78 8.29
N HIS A 71 0.78 10.03 7.88
CA HIS A 71 1.20 9.98 6.48
C HIS A 71 0.93 8.59 5.86
N ASN A 72 1.41 7.53 6.52
CA ASN A 72 1.16 6.16 6.05
C ASN A 72 -0.34 5.82 6.02
N LEU A 73 -1.10 6.29 7.02
CA LEU A 73 -2.55 6.11 7.06
C LEU A 73 -3.23 6.80 5.87
N ALA A 74 -2.82 8.02 5.53
CA ALA A 74 -3.36 8.76 4.39
C ALA A 74 -3.10 8.03 3.06
N ILE A 75 -1.88 7.51 2.87
CA ILE A 75 -1.53 6.70 1.68
C ILE A 75 -2.40 5.46 1.59
N LEU A 76 -2.50 4.68 2.68
CA LEU A 76 -3.30 3.46 2.72
C LEU A 76 -4.79 3.74 2.46
N LEU A 77 -5.30 4.84 3.01
CA LEU A 77 -6.69 5.26 2.80
C LEU A 77 -6.93 5.67 1.35
N GLY A 78 -6.00 6.41 0.74
CA GLY A 78 -6.04 6.77 -0.68
C GLY A 78 -6.06 5.54 -1.58
N ILE A 79 -5.17 4.58 -1.35
CA ILE A 79 -5.13 3.32 -2.10
C ILE A 79 -6.42 2.52 -1.91
N SER A 80 -6.94 2.43 -0.69
CA SER A 80 -8.18 1.71 -0.39
C SER A 80 -9.39 2.31 -1.11
N LEU A 81 -9.47 3.64 -1.17
CA LEU A 81 -10.51 4.35 -1.92
C LEU A 81 -10.38 4.11 -3.43
N ALA A 82 -9.16 4.14 -3.95
CA ALA A 82 -8.88 3.90 -5.37
C ALA A 82 -9.26 2.47 -5.82
N VAL A 83 -9.05 1.47 -4.97
CA VAL A 83 -9.36 0.06 -5.27
C VAL A 83 -10.85 -0.27 -5.08
N THR A 84 -11.57 0.47 -4.24
CA THR A 84 -12.99 0.24 -3.93
C THR A 84 -13.91 0.11 -5.16
N PRO A 85 -13.82 0.95 -6.21
CA PRO A 85 -14.65 0.79 -7.42
C PRO A 85 -14.41 -0.54 -8.13
N ALA A 86 -13.15 -0.99 -8.24
CA ALA A 86 -12.81 -2.26 -8.86
C ALA A 86 -13.48 -3.45 -8.14
N PHE A 87 -13.42 -3.48 -6.81
CA PHE A 87 -14.10 -4.52 -6.02
C PHE A 87 -15.62 -4.46 -6.15
N LYS A 88 -16.22 -3.26 -6.21
CA LYS A 88 -17.67 -3.12 -6.46
C LYS A 88 -18.08 -3.69 -7.82
N MET A 89 -17.22 -3.59 -8.83
CA MET A 89 -17.43 -4.19 -10.15
C MET A 89 -17.10 -5.69 -10.19
N ARG A 90 -16.81 -6.32 -9.05
CA ARG A 90 -16.34 -7.71 -8.93
C ARG A 90 -15.04 -7.99 -9.72
N PHE A 91 -14.24 -6.97 -9.93
CA PHE A 91 -12.89 -7.10 -10.45
C PHE A 91 -11.91 -7.12 -9.26
N TRP A 92 -11.36 -8.31 -8.97
CA TRP A 92 -10.46 -8.51 -7.83
C TRP A 92 -9.05 -8.02 -8.17
N ASN A 93 -8.87 -6.70 -8.11
CA ASN A 93 -7.59 -6.08 -8.36
C ASN A 93 -6.68 -6.15 -7.14
N ILE A 94 -5.76 -7.11 -7.11
CA ILE A 94 -4.68 -7.19 -6.11
C ILE A 94 -3.43 -6.41 -6.59
N GLY A 95 -3.48 -5.83 -7.80
CA GLY A 95 -2.38 -5.15 -8.46
C GLY A 95 -2.13 -3.70 -8.05
N ALA A 96 -2.78 -3.21 -6.98
CA ALA A 96 -2.62 -1.82 -6.54
C ALA A 96 -1.17 -1.47 -6.19
N GLU A 97 -0.41 -2.39 -5.58
CA GLU A 97 1.00 -2.22 -5.25
C GLU A 97 1.84 -1.95 -6.50
N GLY A 98 1.67 -2.77 -7.55
CA GLY A 98 2.37 -2.59 -8.82
C GLY A 98 2.02 -1.27 -9.50
N GLN A 99 0.76 -0.83 -9.45
CA GLN A 99 0.33 0.45 -9.99
C GLN A 99 1.01 1.62 -9.29
N VAL A 100 1.10 1.58 -7.95
CA VAL A 100 1.82 2.57 -7.15
C VAL A 100 3.31 2.57 -7.49
N LEU A 101 3.96 1.40 -7.55
CA LEU A 101 5.38 1.29 -7.89
C LEU A 101 5.70 1.89 -9.26
N ILE A 102 4.89 1.60 -10.28
CA ILE A 102 5.10 2.14 -11.62
C ILE A 102 4.84 3.65 -11.67
N GLY A 103 3.84 4.14 -10.94
CA GLY A 103 3.62 5.58 -10.77
C GLY A 103 4.82 6.27 -10.10
N CYS A 104 5.36 5.70 -9.03
CA CYS A 104 6.56 6.19 -8.36
C CYS A 104 7.79 6.17 -9.28
N LEU A 105 7.96 5.13 -10.08
CA LEU A 105 9.03 5.04 -11.09
C LEU A 105 8.94 6.15 -12.12
N ALA A 106 7.75 6.42 -12.66
CA ALA A 106 7.53 7.50 -13.60
C ALA A 106 7.84 8.87 -12.99
N THR A 107 7.44 9.08 -11.73
CA THR A 107 7.75 10.29 -10.97
C THR A 107 9.27 10.47 -10.78
N ALA A 108 9.95 9.42 -10.33
CA ALA A 108 11.41 9.43 -10.13
C ALA A 108 12.15 9.68 -11.46
N ALA A 109 11.71 9.07 -12.55
CA ALA A 109 12.28 9.32 -13.88
C ALA A 109 12.15 10.79 -14.30
N CYS A 110 10.97 11.41 -14.09
CA CYS A 110 10.77 12.83 -14.35
C CYS A 110 11.70 13.70 -13.50
N MET A 111 11.84 13.41 -12.20
CA MET A 111 12.73 14.15 -11.30
C MET A 111 14.21 14.07 -11.75
N ILE A 112 14.67 12.89 -12.14
CA ILE A 112 16.07 12.65 -12.56
C ILE A 112 16.34 13.26 -13.94
N CYS A 113 15.42 13.09 -14.90
CA CYS A 113 15.65 13.52 -16.28
C CYS A 113 15.40 15.01 -16.51
N LEU A 114 14.43 15.61 -15.82
CA LEU A 114 13.97 16.98 -16.02
C LEU A 114 14.35 17.92 -14.86
N GLY A 115 14.79 17.39 -13.72
CA GLY A 115 15.18 18.17 -12.57
C GLY A 115 16.27 19.18 -12.91
N GLY A 116 16.06 20.45 -12.54
CA GLY A 116 16.96 21.56 -12.84
C GLY A 116 16.93 22.09 -14.27
N LYS A 117 16.19 21.44 -15.21
CA LYS A 117 16.06 21.89 -16.60
C LYS A 117 14.80 22.73 -16.85
N ILE A 118 13.80 22.58 -16.01
CA ILE A 118 12.52 23.26 -16.11
C ILE A 118 12.10 23.85 -14.75
N PRO A 119 11.21 24.86 -14.74
CA PRO A 119 10.71 25.43 -13.49
C PRO A 119 10.05 24.37 -12.60
N ASN A 120 10.27 24.44 -11.28
CA ASN A 120 9.81 23.41 -10.32
C ASN A 120 8.29 23.18 -10.39
N GLY A 121 7.47 24.22 -10.52
CA GLY A 121 6.02 24.08 -10.62
C GLY A 121 5.59 23.27 -11.85
N LEU A 122 6.23 23.48 -13.01
CA LEU A 122 5.98 22.72 -14.23
C LEU A 122 6.43 21.26 -14.07
N LEU A 123 7.58 21.04 -13.42
CA LEU A 123 8.09 19.71 -13.14
C LEU A 123 7.09 18.90 -12.30
N ILE A 124 6.54 19.49 -11.23
CA ILE A 124 5.55 18.85 -10.37
C ILE A 124 4.29 18.45 -11.18
N VAL A 125 3.80 19.34 -12.05
CA VAL A 125 2.64 19.03 -12.90
C VAL A 125 2.94 17.85 -13.84
N ILE A 126 4.12 17.84 -14.48
CA ILE A 126 4.55 16.74 -15.34
C ILE A 126 4.67 15.43 -14.54
N MET A 127 5.22 15.47 -13.35
CA MET A 127 5.33 14.32 -12.45
C MET A 127 3.96 13.72 -12.12
N ILE A 128 2.98 14.57 -11.78
CA ILE A 128 1.60 14.13 -11.49
C ILE A 128 0.99 13.46 -12.72
N ILE A 129 1.08 14.09 -13.90
CA ILE A 129 0.52 13.54 -15.15
C ILE A 129 1.21 12.22 -15.49
N ALA A 130 2.53 12.15 -15.42
CA ALA A 130 3.31 10.96 -15.72
C ALA A 130 2.98 9.80 -14.77
N SER A 131 2.86 10.08 -13.48
CA SER A 131 2.49 9.09 -12.46
C SER A 131 1.09 8.52 -12.70
N VAL A 132 0.10 9.40 -12.93
CA VAL A 132 -1.28 8.99 -13.24
C VAL A 132 -1.34 8.18 -14.52
N ALA A 133 -0.68 8.63 -15.58
CA ALA A 133 -0.66 7.93 -16.86
C ALA A 133 0.00 6.55 -16.76
N ALA A 134 1.15 6.47 -16.09
CA ALA A 134 1.89 5.21 -15.90
C ALA A 134 1.10 4.20 -15.04
N GLY A 135 0.54 4.64 -13.91
CA GLY A 135 -0.29 3.80 -13.05
C GLY A 135 -1.59 3.36 -13.75
N ALA A 136 -2.23 4.25 -14.52
CA ALA A 136 -3.44 3.93 -15.29
C ALA A 136 -3.14 2.91 -16.39
N LEU A 137 -2.08 3.09 -17.18
CA LEU A 137 -1.65 2.14 -18.21
C LEU A 137 -1.34 0.76 -17.60
N TRP A 138 -0.67 0.75 -16.44
CA TRP A 138 -0.37 -0.50 -15.75
C TRP A 138 -1.63 -1.22 -15.26
N GLY A 139 -2.62 -0.49 -14.74
CA GLY A 139 -3.91 -1.04 -14.33
C GLY A 139 -4.84 -1.41 -15.49
N PHE A 140 -4.67 -0.77 -16.66
CA PHE A 140 -5.46 -1.04 -17.85
C PHE A 140 -5.14 -2.41 -18.48
N LEU A 141 -3.89 -2.86 -18.41
CA LEU A 141 -3.46 -4.14 -18.96
C LEU A 141 -4.30 -5.32 -18.45
N PRO A 142 -4.40 -5.60 -17.13
CA PRO A 142 -5.23 -6.69 -16.64
C PRO A 142 -6.70 -6.53 -17.01
N GLY A 143 -7.19 -5.29 -17.10
CA GLY A 143 -8.55 -4.99 -17.55
C GLY A 143 -8.82 -5.46 -19.00
N ILE A 144 -7.91 -5.19 -19.93
CA ILE A 144 -8.01 -5.65 -21.33
C ILE A 144 -7.99 -7.18 -21.38
N PHE A 145 -7.06 -7.82 -20.69
CA PHE A 145 -6.93 -9.27 -20.69
C PHE A 145 -8.18 -9.93 -20.11
N LYS A 146 -8.76 -9.37 -19.07
CA LYS A 146 -10.03 -9.83 -18.52
C LYS A 146 -11.17 -9.66 -19.53
N ALA A 147 -11.27 -8.50 -20.18
CA ALA A 147 -12.36 -8.21 -21.11
C ALA A 147 -12.29 -9.06 -22.40
N LYS A 148 -11.09 -9.27 -22.96
CA LYS A 148 -10.93 -9.99 -24.23
C LYS A 148 -10.85 -11.51 -24.07
N TRP A 149 -10.16 -12.00 -23.04
CA TRP A 149 -9.86 -13.42 -22.87
C TRP A 149 -10.43 -14.04 -21.59
N ASN A 150 -11.20 -13.28 -20.82
CA ASN A 150 -11.78 -13.71 -19.55
C ASN A 150 -10.74 -14.36 -18.61
N THR A 151 -9.52 -13.82 -18.61
CA THR A 151 -8.44 -14.28 -17.74
C THR A 151 -8.79 -14.11 -16.26
N ASN A 152 -8.12 -14.86 -15.36
CA ASN A 152 -8.25 -14.67 -13.94
C ASN A 152 -7.55 -13.36 -13.53
N GLU A 153 -8.35 -12.33 -13.20
CA GLU A 153 -7.86 -10.99 -12.87
C GLU A 153 -7.00 -10.97 -11.60
N THR A 154 -7.32 -11.80 -10.61
CA THR A 154 -6.58 -11.89 -9.35
C THR A 154 -5.15 -12.37 -9.59
N LEU A 155 -5.02 -13.47 -10.35
CA LEU A 155 -3.71 -14.04 -10.69
C LEU A 155 -2.91 -13.09 -11.59
N PHE A 156 -3.57 -12.51 -12.60
CA PHE A 156 -2.91 -11.60 -13.54
C PHE A 156 -2.38 -10.35 -12.84
N THR A 157 -3.20 -9.71 -11.98
CA THR A 157 -2.78 -8.51 -11.24
C THR A 157 -1.68 -8.81 -10.23
N LEU A 158 -1.68 -10.01 -9.62
CA LEU A 158 -0.61 -10.44 -8.73
C LEU A 158 0.71 -10.60 -9.49
N MET A 159 0.69 -11.22 -10.68
CA MET A 159 1.89 -11.35 -11.53
C MET A 159 2.42 -9.97 -11.96
N MET A 160 1.52 -9.02 -12.25
CA MET A 160 1.90 -7.65 -12.58
C MET A 160 2.62 -6.94 -11.42
N ASN A 161 2.27 -7.22 -10.15
CA ASN A 161 3.02 -6.71 -8.99
C ASN A 161 4.46 -7.20 -8.98
N TYR A 162 4.70 -8.49 -9.23
CA TYR A 162 6.07 -9.02 -9.30
C TYR A 162 6.88 -8.37 -10.43
N ILE A 163 6.27 -8.17 -11.59
CA ILE A 163 6.93 -7.48 -12.72
C ILE A 163 7.27 -6.03 -12.32
N ALA A 164 6.32 -5.30 -11.71
CA ALA A 164 6.55 -3.94 -11.24
C ALA A 164 7.68 -3.84 -10.22
N THR A 165 7.74 -4.80 -9.29
CA THR A 165 8.80 -4.88 -8.27
C THR A 165 10.17 -5.11 -8.92
N GLN A 166 10.27 -6.00 -9.90
CA GLN A 166 11.52 -6.24 -10.62
C GLN A 166 11.94 -5.04 -11.47
N LEU A 167 10.99 -4.35 -12.12
CA LEU A 167 11.27 -3.10 -12.82
C LEU A 167 11.78 -2.02 -11.86
N ALA A 168 11.15 -1.87 -10.70
CA ALA A 168 11.60 -0.93 -9.68
C ALA A 168 13.03 -1.26 -9.21
N ALA A 169 13.31 -2.53 -8.92
CA ALA A 169 14.65 -2.99 -8.53
C ALA A 169 15.69 -2.70 -9.62
N PHE A 170 15.37 -2.95 -10.88
CA PHE A 170 16.24 -2.66 -12.02
C PHE A 170 16.57 -1.16 -12.10
N PHE A 171 15.56 -0.28 -12.04
CA PHE A 171 15.78 1.16 -12.10
C PHE A 171 16.51 1.71 -10.86
N ILE A 172 16.34 1.12 -9.69
CA ILE A 172 17.15 1.47 -8.51
C ILE A 172 18.62 1.26 -8.81
N ILE A 173 18.99 0.12 -9.41
CA ILE A 173 20.39 -0.17 -9.79
C ILE A 173 20.88 0.80 -10.89
N VAL A 174 20.03 1.14 -11.87
CA VAL A 174 20.40 2.08 -12.93
C VAL A 174 20.66 3.49 -12.37
N TRP A 175 19.85 3.94 -11.41
CA TRP A 175 19.89 5.30 -10.83
C TRP A 175 20.62 5.38 -9.51
N GLU A 176 21.24 4.30 -9.02
CA GLU A 176 21.94 4.31 -7.73
C GLU A 176 23.10 5.33 -7.67
N VAL A 177 23.20 5.99 -6.53
CA VAL A 177 24.28 6.94 -6.23
C VAL A 177 24.68 6.77 -4.75
N PRO A 178 25.98 6.48 -4.47
CA PRO A 178 27.04 6.09 -5.41
C PRO A 178 26.80 4.70 -6.03
N LYS A 179 27.44 4.44 -7.16
CA LYS A 179 27.31 3.13 -7.85
C LYS A 179 27.74 1.98 -6.94
N GLY A 180 26.94 0.89 -6.97
CA GLY A 180 27.14 -0.27 -6.09
C GLY A 180 26.49 -0.16 -4.71
N SER A 181 25.80 0.95 -4.42
CA SER A 181 25.13 1.16 -3.12
C SER A 181 23.77 0.44 -2.99
N GLY A 182 23.16 0.06 -4.11
CA GLY A 182 21.79 -0.48 -4.15
C GLY A 182 20.70 0.52 -3.72
N LYS A 183 21.02 1.83 -3.69
CA LYS A 183 20.11 2.89 -3.24
C LYS A 183 20.17 4.10 -4.15
N ILE A 184 19.03 4.71 -4.45
CA ILE A 184 18.96 5.94 -5.26
C ILE A 184 19.48 7.17 -4.47
N GLY A 185 19.46 7.13 -3.14
CA GLY A 185 19.75 8.30 -2.33
C GLY A 185 18.60 9.33 -2.37
N ILE A 186 18.92 10.59 -2.05
CA ILE A 186 17.94 11.68 -2.12
C ILE A 186 18.05 12.33 -3.49
N ILE A 187 16.99 12.17 -4.31
CA ILE A 187 16.97 12.75 -5.66
C ILE A 187 16.96 14.27 -5.57
N ASN A 188 17.82 14.92 -6.35
CA ASN A 188 17.94 16.38 -6.46
C ASN A 188 18.17 17.10 -5.11
N GLN A 189 18.93 16.49 -4.20
CA GLN A 189 19.21 17.07 -2.86
C GLN A 189 19.69 18.50 -2.87
N ASN A 190 20.50 18.87 -3.87
CA ASN A 190 21.11 20.21 -3.95
C ASN A 190 20.21 21.27 -4.62
N THR A 191 19.27 20.83 -5.46
CA THR A 191 18.41 21.74 -6.24
C THR A 191 16.97 21.75 -5.76
N GLU A 192 16.59 20.80 -4.91
CA GLU A 192 15.22 20.56 -4.43
C GLU A 192 14.19 20.46 -5.59
N ALA A 193 14.66 20.20 -6.82
CA ALA A 193 13.83 20.14 -8.00
C ALA A 193 12.89 18.91 -7.95
N GLY A 194 11.59 19.16 -8.12
CA GLY A 194 10.54 18.15 -8.00
C GLY A 194 10.09 17.89 -6.56
N TRP A 195 10.65 18.59 -5.58
CA TRP A 195 10.19 18.47 -4.20
C TRP A 195 8.87 19.21 -4.03
N LEU A 196 7.94 18.56 -3.34
CA LEU A 196 6.66 19.16 -2.98
C LEU A 196 6.84 20.20 -1.88
N PRO A 197 6.01 21.28 -1.86
CA PRO A 197 6.11 22.31 -0.83
C PRO A 197 5.81 21.72 0.55
N VAL A 198 6.54 22.21 1.56
CA VAL A 198 6.40 21.76 2.95
C VAL A 198 5.10 22.32 3.53
N LEU A 199 4.20 21.47 3.98
CA LEU A 199 2.97 21.87 4.67
C LEU A 199 3.20 21.89 6.19
N GLY A 200 2.83 23.00 6.85
CA GLY A 200 2.90 23.12 8.31
C GLY A 200 4.30 22.95 8.92
N GLY A 201 5.36 23.24 8.17
CA GLY A 201 6.74 23.07 8.64
C GLY A 201 7.21 21.60 8.77
N GLN A 202 6.40 20.64 8.36
CA GLN A 202 6.70 19.22 8.47
C GLN A 202 6.96 18.62 7.08
N ARG A 203 8.21 18.18 6.84
CA ARG A 203 8.62 17.55 5.56
C ARG A 203 7.98 16.15 5.34
N TYR A 204 7.25 15.63 6.30
CA TYR A 204 6.68 14.27 6.27
C TYR A 204 5.18 14.23 5.98
N LEU A 205 4.55 15.37 5.65
CA LEU A 205 3.10 15.48 5.47
C LEU A 205 2.62 15.21 4.06
N LEU A 206 3.50 15.26 3.07
CA LEU A 206 3.13 15.02 1.67
C LEU A 206 3.57 13.61 1.28
N PRO A 207 2.62 12.76 0.84
CA PRO A 207 2.93 11.44 0.29
C PRO A 207 3.62 11.53 -1.06
#